data_0f5f1e9c04071fa6d1f32df43e115732
#
_entry.id   0f5f1e9c04071fa6d1f32df43e115732
#
_cell.length_a   1.000
_cell.length_b   1.000
_cell.length_c   1.000
_cell.angle_alpha   90.00
_cell.angle_beta   90.00
_cell.angle_gamma   90.00
#
_symmetry.space_group_name_H-M   'P 1'
#
loop_
_entity.id
_entity.type
_entity.pdbx_description
1 polymer ?
#
loop_
_entity_poly.entity_id
_entity_poly.type
_entity_poly.pdbx_seq_one_letter_code
_entity_poly.pdbx_strand_id
1 'polypeptide(L)'
;MASIYKTPDWMTQTLADLVRHEGFREWAYPDPLSPLFKKYKKEKWGFIPAPQILNKIGVSLSEAEKTGAPWTIGIGFTKGVSVNSQMKLNVAMHKLEGIVLDHLPVLDKVLPGWQNLPLFAKTVVVNMAFNMGSRLLQFKNSMSLIGQGNYKQAASNLRKSTWYKQVGGRAVELTARLERQAIDPKHRVV
;
A
#
# COMPACT_ATOMS: atom_id res chain seq x y z
N MET A 1 -22.81 -10.71 -17.88
CA MET A 1 -23.15 -11.11 -16.49
C MET A 1 -22.04 -10.64 -15.59
N ALA A 2 -22.27 -9.62 -14.76
CA ALA A 2 -21.27 -9.17 -13.78
C ALA A 2 -21.13 -10.25 -12.73
N SER A 3 -19.90 -10.71 -12.50
CA SER A 3 -19.58 -11.70 -11.49
C SER A 3 -19.98 -11.17 -10.11
N ILE A 4 -20.87 -11.92 -9.41
CA ILE A 4 -21.33 -11.60 -8.04
C ILE A 4 -20.30 -12.09 -7.01
N TYR A 5 -19.03 -12.12 -7.33
CA TYR A 5 -18.00 -12.44 -6.33
C TYR A 5 -17.81 -11.21 -5.43
N LYS A 6 -18.42 -11.27 -4.25
CA LYS A 6 -18.18 -10.27 -3.20
C LYS A 6 -16.70 -10.32 -2.83
N THR A 7 -16.02 -9.19 -2.99
CA THR A 7 -14.63 -9.05 -2.51
C THR A 7 -14.57 -9.44 -1.03
N PRO A 8 -13.66 -10.33 -0.62
CA PRO A 8 -13.55 -10.74 0.79
C PRO A 8 -13.30 -9.54 1.71
N ASP A 9 -13.87 -9.55 2.90
CA ASP A 9 -13.78 -8.44 3.87
C ASP A 9 -12.33 -8.05 4.18
N TRP A 10 -11.41 -9.03 4.26
CA TRP A 10 -9.98 -8.75 4.46
C TRP A 10 -9.34 -8.03 3.28
N MET A 11 -9.75 -8.31 2.06
CA MET A 11 -9.27 -7.61 0.87
C MET A 11 -9.77 -6.17 0.87
N THR A 12 -11.08 -5.97 1.09
CA THR A 12 -11.69 -4.63 1.18
C THR A 12 -10.98 -3.77 2.21
N GLN A 13 -10.75 -4.31 3.41
CA GLN A 13 -10.05 -3.61 4.49
C GLN A 13 -8.58 -3.33 4.13
N THR A 14 -7.89 -4.30 3.52
CA THR A 14 -6.50 -4.13 3.09
C THR A 14 -6.38 -3.03 2.04
N LEU A 15 -7.26 -3.02 1.03
CA LEU A 15 -7.25 -1.99 -0.01
C LEU A 15 -7.49 -0.59 0.58
N ALA A 16 -8.45 -0.47 1.51
CA ALA A 16 -8.69 0.80 2.22
C ALA A 16 -7.45 1.27 2.99
N ASP A 17 -6.79 0.37 3.72
CA ASP A 17 -5.56 0.69 4.45
C ASP A 17 -4.43 1.10 3.50
N LEU A 18 -4.25 0.40 2.38
CA LEU A 18 -3.20 0.71 1.41
C LEU A 18 -3.45 2.08 0.74
N VAL A 19 -4.68 2.37 0.32
CA VAL A 19 -5.01 3.68 -0.25
C VAL A 19 -4.74 4.80 0.75
N ARG A 20 -5.06 4.59 2.03
CA ARG A 20 -4.79 5.56 3.10
C ARG A 20 -3.29 5.76 3.35
N HIS A 21 -2.49 4.69 3.27
CA HIS A 21 -1.05 4.76 3.49
C HIS A 21 -0.28 5.35 2.30
N GLU A 22 -0.66 4.98 1.07
CA GLU A 22 0.03 5.43 -0.15
C GLU A 22 -0.49 6.80 -0.62
N GLY A 23 -1.73 7.13 -0.27
CA GLY A 23 -2.47 8.26 -0.82
C GLY A 23 -2.97 7.98 -2.23
N PHE A 24 -4.06 8.66 -2.62
CA PHE A 24 -4.60 8.60 -3.98
C PHE A 24 -4.43 9.94 -4.69
N ARG A 25 -4.01 9.90 -5.96
CA ARG A 25 -3.90 11.04 -6.85
C ARG A 25 -4.60 10.75 -8.17
N GLU A 26 -5.67 11.48 -8.45
CA GLU A 26 -6.46 11.28 -9.66
C GLU A 26 -5.69 11.66 -10.93
N TRP A 27 -4.84 12.66 -10.85
CA TRP A 27 -4.06 13.17 -11.96
C TRP A 27 -2.59 12.80 -11.84
N ALA A 28 -1.93 12.68 -12.99
CA ALA A 28 -0.51 12.44 -13.02
C ALA A 28 0.27 13.56 -12.31
N TYR A 29 1.32 13.16 -11.62
CA TYR A 29 2.25 14.06 -10.96
C TYR A 29 3.69 13.63 -11.22
N PRO A 30 4.63 14.59 -11.28
CA PRO A 30 6.03 14.29 -11.52
C PRO A 30 6.65 13.60 -10.30
N ASP A 31 7.67 12.76 -10.53
CA ASP A 31 8.40 12.12 -9.44
C ASP A 31 8.89 13.17 -8.42
N PRO A 32 8.73 12.94 -7.11
CA PRO A 32 9.18 13.87 -6.07
C PRO A 32 10.67 14.20 -6.10
N LEU A 33 11.50 13.34 -6.70
CA LEU A 33 12.94 13.57 -6.88
C LEU A 33 13.26 14.28 -8.20
N SER A 34 12.30 14.41 -9.11
CA SER A 34 12.50 15.06 -10.41
C SER A 34 12.85 16.55 -10.30
N PRO A 35 13.57 17.12 -11.27
CA PRO A 35 13.85 18.55 -11.31
C PRO A 35 12.58 19.41 -11.32
N LEU A 36 11.55 18.99 -12.08
CA LEU A 36 10.28 19.69 -12.17
C LEU A 36 9.59 19.77 -10.81
N PHE A 37 9.47 18.63 -10.10
CA PHE A 37 8.82 18.62 -8.79
C PHE A 37 9.58 19.47 -7.78
N LYS A 38 10.89 19.34 -7.71
CA LYS A 38 11.73 20.12 -6.77
C LYS A 38 11.58 21.62 -6.97
N LYS A 39 11.53 22.07 -8.22
CA LYS A 39 11.37 23.48 -8.55
C LYS A 39 9.99 24.02 -8.21
N TYR A 40 8.94 23.22 -8.44
CA TYR A 40 7.53 23.61 -8.25
C TYR A 40 6.79 22.78 -7.21
N LYS A 41 7.45 22.40 -6.12
CA LYS A 41 6.92 21.52 -5.06
C LYS A 41 5.68 22.05 -4.33
N LYS A 42 5.38 23.35 -4.42
CA LYS A 42 4.21 23.98 -3.79
C LYS A 42 2.94 23.82 -4.61
N GLU A 43 3.03 23.37 -5.85
CA GLU A 43 1.89 23.18 -6.70
C GLU A 43 1.08 21.93 -6.28
N LYS A 44 -0.22 21.93 -6.61
CA LYS A 44 -1.15 20.85 -6.23
C LYS A 44 -1.06 19.64 -7.19
N TRP A 45 0.17 19.15 -7.42
CA TRP A 45 0.42 18.00 -8.26
C TRP A 45 -0.44 16.79 -7.86
N GLY A 46 -1.05 16.15 -8.85
CA GLY A 46 -1.90 14.98 -8.67
C GLY A 46 -3.34 15.28 -8.21
N PHE A 47 -3.62 16.48 -7.72
CA PHE A 47 -4.97 16.94 -7.36
C PHE A 47 -5.64 17.77 -8.44
N ILE A 48 -4.84 18.40 -9.30
CA ILE A 48 -5.27 19.16 -10.47
C ILE A 48 -4.59 18.54 -11.69
N PRO A 49 -5.21 18.59 -12.89
CA PRO A 49 -4.56 18.16 -14.12
C PRO A 49 -3.19 18.83 -14.30
N ALA A 50 -2.16 18.00 -14.54
CA ALA A 50 -0.80 18.52 -14.70
C ALA A 50 -0.68 19.61 -15.81
N PRO A 51 -1.39 19.51 -16.96
CA PRO A 51 -1.37 20.57 -17.97
C PRO A 51 -1.84 21.94 -17.45
N GLN A 52 -2.81 21.98 -16.52
CA GLN A 52 -3.25 23.25 -15.93
C GLN A 52 -2.16 23.88 -15.06
N ILE A 53 -1.45 23.05 -14.30
CA ILE A 53 -0.30 23.50 -13.50
C ILE A 53 0.81 24.01 -14.41
N LEU A 54 1.15 23.25 -15.45
CA LEU A 54 2.20 23.60 -16.41
C LEU A 54 1.93 24.93 -17.13
N ASN A 55 0.68 25.14 -17.54
CA ASN A 55 0.24 26.40 -18.13
C ASN A 55 0.45 27.59 -17.18
N LYS A 56 0.06 27.41 -15.91
CA LYS A 56 0.23 28.42 -14.85
C LYS A 56 1.69 28.78 -14.61
N ILE A 57 2.60 27.81 -14.65
CA ILE A 57 4.03 28.01 -14.35
C ILE A 57 4.89 28.26 -15.60
N GLY A 58 4.28 28.29 -16.81
CA GLY A 58 4.96 28.58 -18.06
C GLY A 58 5.92 27.48 -18.54
N VAL A 59 5.64 26.20 -18.21
CA VAL A 59 6.46 25.05 -18.63
C VAL A 59 5.75 24.30 -19.75
N SER A 60 6.44 24.03 -20.84
CA SER A 60 5.89 23.27 -21.96
C SER A 60 5.69 21.79 -21.62
N LEU A 61 4.73 21.12 -22.30
CA LEU A 61 4.51 19.68 -22.12
C LEU A 61 5.78 18.87 -22.43
N SER A 62 6.50 19.21 -23.50
CA SER A 62 7.73 18.52 -23.89
C SER A 62 8.84 18.65 -22.84
N GLU A 63 8.97 19.81 -22.22
CA GLU A 63 9.93 20.02 -21.12
C GLU A 63 9.50 19.25 -19.88
N ALA A 64 8.20 19.28 -19.55
CA ALA A 64 7.66 18.58 -18.39
C ALA A 64 7.83 17.07 -18.49
N GLU A 65 7.60 16.46 -19.66
CA GLU A 65 7.83 15.01 -19.86
C GLU A 65 9.27 14.61 -19.58
N LYS A 66 10.22 15.45 -19.94
CA LYS A 66 11.66 15.18 -19.70
C LYS A 66 12.08 15.43 -18.23
N THR A 67 11.59 16.53 -17.64
CA THR A 67 12.09 17.01 -16.35
C THR A 67 11.26 16.51 -15.15
N GLY A 68 10.05 16.00 -15.40
CA GLY A 68 9.13 15.46 -14.39
C GLY A 68 9.14 13.94 -14.29
N ALA A 69 9.73 13.23 -15.25
CA ALA A 69 9.76 11.77 -15.29
C ALA A 69 10.50 11.14 -14.09
N PRO A 70 10.10 9.92 -13.66
CA PRO A 70 8.90 9.21 -14.14
C PRO A 70 7.61 9.85 -13.61
N TRP A 71 6.57 9.88 -14.46
CA TRP A 71 5.26 10.34 -14.03
C TRP A 71 4.54 9.25 -13.22
N THR A 72 3.84 9.68 -12.18
CA THR A 72 3.14 8.80 -11.23
C THR A 72 1.66 9.16 -11.18
N ILE A 73 0.79 8.16 -10.95
CA ILE A 73 -0.65 8.37 -10.85
C ILE A 73 -1.30 7.37 -9.88
N GLY A 74 -2.51 7.66 -9.43
CA GLY A 74 -3.30 6.77 -8.57
C GLY A 74 -2.67 6.64 -7.20
N ILE A 75 -2.25 5.45 -6.85
CA ILE A 75 -1.60 5.07 -5.60
C ILE A 75 -0.15 4.63 -5.83
N GLY A 76 0.58 5.40 -6.63
CA GLY A 76 2.00 5.15 -6.91
C GLY A 76 2.28 4.41 -8.21
N PHE A 77 1.33 4.31 -9.16
CA PHE A 77 1.56 3.66 -10.45
C PHE A 77 2.39 4.56 -11.39
N THR A 78 3.40 3.96 -12.03
CA THR A 78 4.30 4.71 -12.94
C THR A 78 4.30 4.15 -14.37
N LYS A 79 4.00 2.86 -14.55
CA LYS A 79 4.06 2.20 -15.85
C LYS A 79 3.01 2.74 -16.82
N GLY A 80 3.45 3.31 -17.96
CA GLY A 80 2.57 3.86 -18.98
C GLY A 80 1.88 5.18 -18.60
N VAL A 81 2.41 5.88 -17.59
CA VAL A 81 1.86 7.17 -17.14
C VAL A 81 2.58 8.30 -17.86
N SER A 82 1.80 9.23 -18.39
CA SER A 82 2.24 10.48 -19.02
C SER A 82 1.68 11.69 -18.29
N VAL A 83 2.14 12.87 -18.63
CA VAL A 83 1.69 14.15 -18.05
C VAL A 83 0.17 14.35 -18.10
N ASN A 84 -0.49 13.81 -19.12
CA ASN A 84 -1.94 13.94 -19.33
C ASN A 84 -2.78 12.84 -18.67
N SER A 85 -2.15 11.89 -18.00
CA SER A 85 -2.87 10.73 -17.47
C SER A 85 -3.84 11.10 -16.34
N GLN A 86 -5.03 10.49 -16.37
CA GLN A 86 -6.05 10.54 -15.33
C GLN A 86 -6.44 9.13 -14.92
N MET A 87 -6.67 8.89 -13.65
CA MET A 87 -7.11 7.60 -13.12
C MET A 87 -8.19 7.81 -12.07
N LYS A 88 -9.37 7.24 -12.29
CA LYS A 88 -10.45 7.24 -11.30
C LYS A 88 -10.13 6.28 -10.16
N LEU A 89 -10.65 6.57 -8.96
CA LEU A 89 -10.38 5.77 -7.76
C LEU A 89 -10.77 4.29 -7.93
N ASN A 90 -11.91 4.00 -8.53
CA ASN A 90 -12.35 2.61 -8.78
C ASN A 90 -11.37 1.83 -9.67
N VAL A 91 -10.78 2.47 -10.68
CA VAL A 91 -9.76 1.88 -11.56
C VAL A 91 -8.47 1.63 -10.76
N ALA A 92 -8.07 2.60 -9.94
CA ALA A 92 -6.91 2.47 -9.07
C ALA A 92 -7.08 1.31 -8.06
N MET A 93 -8.27 1.19 -7.45
CA MET A 93 -8.61 0.12 -6.52
C MET A 93 -8.55 -1.26 -7.17
N HIS A 94 -9.15 -1.42 -8.36
CA HIS A 94 -9.11 -2.69 -9.10
C HIS A 94 -7.66 -3.09 -9.47
N LYS A 95 -6.86 -2.13 -9.92
CA LYS A 95 -5.44 -2.37 -10.22
C LYS A 95 -4.64 -2.74 -8.95
N LEU A 96 -4.93 -2.09 -7.81
CA LEU A 96 -4.31 -2.41 -6.54
C LEU A 96 -4.67 -3.80 -6.06
N GLU A 97 -5.93 -4.23 -6.23
CA GLU A 97 -6.39 -5.58 -5.92
C GLU A 97 -5.55 -6.64 -6.65
N GLY A 98 -5.33 -6.48 -7.96
CA GLY A 98 -4.46 -7.36 -8.72
C GLY A 98 -3.05 -7.43 -8.15
N ILE A 99 -2.45 -6.28 -7.80
CA ILE A 99 -1.13 -6.23 -7.18
C ILE A 99 -1.11 -6.93 -5.82
N VAL A 100 -2.14 -6.77 -4.99
CA VAL A 100 -2.25 -7.48 -3.71
C VAL A 100 -2.29 -8.98 -3.93
N LEU A 101 -3.11 -9.46 -4.90
CA LEU A 101 -3.20 -10.88 -5.25
C LEU A 101 -1.85 -11.46 -5.68
N ASP A 102 -1.06 -10.72 -6.46
CA ASP A 102 0.28 -11.13 -6.89
C ASP A 102 1.26 -11.32 -5.72
N HIS A 103 0.99 -10.70 -4.56
CA HIS A 103 1.83 -10.82 -3.38
C HIS A 103 1.39 -11.94 -2.41
N LEU A 104 0.20 -12.53 -2.58
CA LEU A 104 -0.29 -13.59 -1.68
C LEU A 104 0.56 -14.87 -1.67
N PRO A 105 1.18 -15.31 -2.79
CA PRO A 105 1.99 -16.52 -2.78
C PRO A 105 3.18 -16.49 -1.80
N VAL A 106 3.64 -15.30 -1.39
CA VAL A 106 4.68 -15.21 -0.35
C VAL A 106 4.12 -15.57 1.03
N LEU A 107 2.84 -15.27 1.32
CA LEU A 107 2.18 -15.64 2.56
C LEU A 107 1.99 -17.16 2.64
N ASP A 108 1.62 -17.81 1.56
CA ASP A 108 1.46 -19.28 1.53
C ASP A 108 2.77 -20.00 1.90
N LYS A 109 3.92 -19.39 1.57
CA LYS A 109 5.24 -19.93 1.91
C LYS A 109 5.66 -19.66 3.37
N VAL A 110 5.40 -18.45 3.90
CA VAL A 110 5.92 -18.04 5.21
C VAL A 110 4.93 -18.23 6.35
N LEU A 111 3.65 -18.33 6.04
CA LEU A 111 2.54 -18.48 6.99
C LEU A 111 1.43 -19.35 6.37
N PRO A 112 1.67 -20.66 6.13
CA PRO A 112 0.64 -21.56 5.64
C PRO A 112 -0.63 -21.48 6.49
N GLY A 113 -1.80 -21.43 5.85
CA GLY A 113 -3.07 -21.30 6.55
C GLY A 113 -3.42 -19.89 7.02
N TRP A 114 -2.72 -18.85 6.57
CA TRP A 114 -3.01 -17.45 6.87
C TRP A 114 -4.47 -17.07 6.59
N GLN A 115 -5.12 -17.76 5.65
CA GLN A 115 -6.54 -17.56 5.30
C GLN A 115 -7.49 -17.85 6.49
N ASN A 116 -7.05 -18.63 7.48
CA ASN A 116 -7.83 -18.96 8.68
C ASN A 116 -7.61 -17.97 9.84
N LEU A 117 -6.69 -17.03 9.70
CA LEU A 117 -6.48 -15.99 10.70
C LEU A 117 -7.75 -15.12 10.88
N PRO A 118 -7.93 -14.50 12.05
CA PRO A 118 -8.98 -13.49 12.22
C PRO A 118 -8.73 -12.28 11.31
N LEU A 119 -9.78 -11.55 10.96
CA LEU A 119 -9.77 -10.47 9.98
C LEU A 119 -8.62 -9.47 10.21
N PHE A 120 -8.45 -9.01 11.44
CA PHE A 120 -7.38 -8.03 11.76
C PHE A 120 -5.97 -8.56 11.47
N ALA A 121 -5.71 -9.84 11.76
CA ALA A 121 -4.40 -10.44 11.50
C ALA A 121 -4.19 -10.68 10.00
N LYS A 122 -5.24 -11.11 9.26
CA LYS A 122 -5.19 -11.20 7.80
C LYS A 122 -4.78 -9.88 7.17
N THR A 123 -5.45 -8.79 7.54
CA THR A 123 -5.16 -7.46 6.97
C THR A 123 -3.73 -7.01 7.27
N VAL A 124 -3.20 -7.35 8.45
CA VAL A 124 -1.81 -7.04 8.80
C VAL A 124 -0.83 -7.81 7.92
N VAL A 125 -0.97 -9.15 7.83
CA VAL A 125 0.00 -9.96 7.07
C VAL A 125 -0.07 -9.69 5.58
N VAL A 126 -1.25 -9.42 5.02
CA VAL A 126 -1.41 -9.04 3.61
C VAL A 126 -0.79 -7.67 3.34
N ASN A 127 -0.99 -6.69 4.22
CA ASN A 127 -0.35 -5.38 4.08
C ASN A 127 1.18 -5.48 4.16
N MET A 128 1.71 -6.35 5.04
CA MET A 128 3.14 -6.64 5.11
C MET A 128 3.65 -7.32 3.82
N ALA A 129 2.90 -8.28 3.26
CA ALA A 129 3.25 -8.95 2.01
C ALA A 129 3.32 -7.96 0.85
N PHE A 130 2.32 -7.10 0.71
CA PHE A 130 2.32 -6.02 -0.29
C PHE A 130 3.53 -5.10 -0.16
N ASN A 131 3.87 -4.69 1.07
CA ASN A 131 4.98 -3.76 1.30
C ASN A 131 6.36 -4.39 1.09
N MET A 132 6.54 -5.67 1.45
CA MET A 132 7.85 -6.33 1.50
C MET A 132 8.10 -7.29 0.34
N GLY A 133 7.07 -7.83 -0.29
CA GLY A 133 7.22 -8.90 -1.27
C GLY A 133 8.00 -10.08 -0.71
N SER A 134 8.95 -10.61 -1.46
CA SER A 134 9.77 -11.75 -1.04
C SER A 134 10.59 -11.53 0.24
N ARG A 135 10.87 -10.27 0.62
CA ARG A 135 11.57 -9.97 1.89
C ARG A 135 10.78 -10.41 3.12
N LEU A 136 9.45 -10.62 2.99
CA LEU A 136 8.62 -11.17 4.08
C LEU A 136 9.10 -12.55 4.54
N LEU A 137 9.74 -13.33 3.67
CA LEU A 137 10.30 -14.65 4.02
C LEU A 137 11.35 -14.58 5.14
N GLN A 138 11.93 -13.43 5.43
CA GLN A 138 12.87 -13.23 6.52
C GLN A 138 12.18 -13.09 7.88
N PHE A 139 10.85 -12.90 7.91
CA PHE A 139 10.07 -12.65 9.13
C PHE A 139 9.45 -13.92 9.72
N LYS A 140 10.11 -15.09 9.55
CA LYS A 140 9.61 -16.41 9.96
C LYS A 140 9.12 -16.44 11.42
N ASN A 141 9.89 -15.89 12.36
CA ASN A 141 9.53 -15.89 13.78
C ASN A 141 8.25 -15.07 14.04
N SER A 142 8.13 -13.87 13.45
CA SER A 142 6.94 -13.04 13.60
C SER A 142 5.71 -13.71 12.95
N MET A 143 5.87 -14.32 11.79
CA MET A 143 4.78 -15.02 11.10
C MET A 143 4.35 -16.27 11.88
N SER A 144 5.28 -17.06 12.43
CA SER A 144 4.98 -18.19 13.31
C SER A 144 4.18 -17.75 14.54
N LEU A 145 4.58 -16.68 15.22
CA LEU A 145 3.87 -16.11 16.36
C LEU A 145 2.44 -15.67 15.98
N ILE A 146 2.25 -15.06 14.81
CA ILE A 146 0.93 -14.69 14.30
C ILE A 146 0.08 -15.93 14.07
N GLY A 147 0.62 -16.96 13.41
CA GLY A 147 -0.08 -18.23 13.17
C GLY A 147 -0.52 -18.95 14.43
N GLN A 148 0.23 -18.80 15.52
CA GLN A 148 -0.08 -19.36 16.85
C GLN A 148 -1.04 -18.47 17.67
N GLY A 149 -1.49 -17.32 17.15
CA GLY A 149 -2.29 -16.37 17.91
C GLY A 149 -1.53 -15.53 18.93
N ASN A 150 -0.20 -15.61 18.96
CA ASN A 150 0.67 -14.88 19.89
C ASN A 150 0.92 -13.43 19.40
N TYR A 151 -0.14 -12.68 19.13
CA TYR A 151 -0.10 -11.38 18.47
C TYR A 151 0.72 -10.32 19.20
N LYS A 152 0.67 -10.32 20.52
CA LYS A 152 1.46 -9.39 21.37
C LYS A 152 2.96 -9.60 21.20
N GLN A 153 3.39 -10.86 21.20
CA GLN A 153 4.80 -11.21 21.00
C GLN A 153 5.24 -10.92 19.55
N ALA A 154 4.36 -11.23 18.58
CA ALA A 154 4.61 -10.92 17.17
C ALA A 154 4.83 -9.41 16.98
N ALA A 155 3.95 -8.56 17.53
CA ALA A 155 4.08 -7.11 17.48
C ALA A 155 5.39 -6.62 18.12
N SER A 156 5.75 -7.14 19.30
CA SER A 156 7.02 -6.84 19.98
C SER A 156 8.22 -7.21 19.11
N ASN A 157 8.18 -8.38 18.46
CA ASN A 157 9.25 -8.84 17.57
C ASN A 157 9.38 -7.97 16.31
N LEU A 158 8.25 -7.62 15.70
CA LEU A 158 8.21 -6.74 14.52
C LEU A 158 8.80 -5.35 14.82
N ARG A 159 8.54 -4.77 16.00
CA ARG A 159 9.10 -3.47 16.41
C ARG A 159 10.62 -3.43 16.48
N LYS A 160 11.27 -4.56 16.71
CA LYS A 160 12.73 -4.67 16.76
C LYS A 160 13.37 -4.72 15.36
N SER A 161 12.57 -4.88 14.32
CA SER A 161 13.06 -5.04 12.96
C SER A 161 13.49 -3.73 12.29
N THR A 162 14.37 -3.85 11.32
CA THR A 162 14.74 -2.73 10.43
C THR A 162 13.52 -2.23 9.63
N TRP A 163 12.64 -3.14 9.21
CA TRP A 163 11.40 -2.80 8.52
C TRP A 163 10.55 -1.81 9.33
N TYR A 164 10.38 -2.04 10.64
CA TYR A 164 9.60 -1.15 11.49
C TYR A 164 10.15 0.28 11.49
N LYS A 165 11.48 0.41 11.56
CA LYS A 165 12.16 1.71 11.54
C LYS A 165 12.04 2.42 10.19
N GLN A 166 12.12 1.67 9.08
CA GLN A 166 12.08 2.22 7.72
C GLN A 166 10.69 2.62 7.27
N VAL A 167 9.67 1.84 7.65
CA VAL A 167 8.28 2.03 7.17
C VAL A 167 7.50 3.04 8.02
N GLY A 168 7.93 3.29 9.26
CA GLY A 168 7.38 4.34 10.10
C GLY A 168 5.91 4.15 10.46
N GLY A 169 5.07 5.16 10.19
CA GLY A 169 3.67 5.20 10.61
C GLY A 169 2.83 3.97 10.28
N ARG A 170 3.01 3.38 9.10
CA ARG A 170 2.35 2.12 8.71
C ARG A 170 2.73 0.97 9.64
N ALA A 171 4.02 0.80 9.92
CA ALA A 171 4.47 -0.28 10.79
C ALA A 171 3.99 -0.10 12.24
N VAL A 172 3.94 1.15 12.73
CA VAL A 172 3.35 1.50 14.03
C VAL A 172 1.89 1.08 14.08
N GLU A 173 1.10 1.42 13.06
CA GLU A 173 -0.32 1.07 13.00
C GLU A 173 -0.55 -0.43 12.94
N LEU A 174 0.15 -1.15 12.06
CA LEU A 174 -0.01 -2.59 11.89
C LEU A 174 0.35 -3.36 13.17
N THR A 175 1.45 -2.99 13.86
CA THR A 175 1.81 -3.61 15.13
C THR A 175 0.85 -3.27 16.26
N ALA A 176 0.34 -2.04 16.32
CA ALA A 176 -0.68 -1.65 17.28
C ALA A 176 -2.01 -2.38 17.06
N ARG A 177 -2.37 -2.68 15.79
CA ARG A 177 -3.56 -3.48 15.45
C ARG A 177 -3.44 -4.90 16.00
N LEU A 178 -2.29 -5.56 15.86
CA LEU A 178 -2.04 -6.87 16.47
C LEU A 178 -2.18 -6.83 17.99
N GLU A 179 -1.64 -5.81 18.66
CA GLU A 179 -1.70 -5.73 20.14
C GLU A 179 -3.10 -5.46 20.68
N ARG A 180 -3.83 -4.51 20.09
CA ARG A 180 -5.16 -4.12 20.57
C ARG A 180 -6.14 -5.27 20.48
N GLN A 181 -6.11 -6.03 19.39
CA GLN A 181 -7.01 -7.16 19.18
C GLN A 181 -6.62 -8.40 20.00
N ALA A 182 -5.35 -8.51 20.43
CA ALA A 182 -4.93 -9.55 21.37
C ALA A 182 -5.54 -9.38 22.78
N ILE A 183 -6.13 -8.22 23.08
CA ILE A 183 -6.74 -7.90 24.39
C ILE A 183 -8.26 -8.14 24.35
N ASP A 184 -8.89 -8.20 23.17
CA ASP A 184 -10.34 -8.43 23.03
C ASP A 184 -10.67 -9.93 23.19
N PRO A 185 -11.41 -10.32 24.27
CA PRO A 185 -11.77 -11.74 24.53
C PRO A 185 -12.62 -12.38 23.44
N LYS A 186 -13.33 -11.58 22.62
CA LYS A 186 -14.20 -12.07 21.54
C LYS A 186 -13.44 -12.68 20.36
N HIS A 187 -12.12 -12.52 20.31
CA HIS A 187 -11.26 -13.04 19.24
C HIS A 187 -10.35 -14.18 19.71
N ARG A 188 -10.55 -14.72 20.93
CA ARG A 188 -9.93 -16.00 21.29
C ARG A 188 -10.59 -17.11 20.48
N VAL A 189 -9.85 -17.65 19.52
CA VAL A 189 -10.23 -18.92 18.87
C VAL A 189 -10.18 -19.99 19.97
N VAL A 190 -11.31 -20.60 20.24
CA VAL A 190 -11.44 -21.80 21.08
C VAL A 190 -10.96 -23.00 20.27
#